data_1adcd160fcea9eec96ab0035bf140e1c
#
_entry.id   1adcd160fcea9eec96ab0035bf140e1c
#
_cell.length_a   1.000
_cell.length_b   1.000
_cell.length_c   1.000
_cell.angle_alpha   90.00
_cell.angle_beta   90.00
_cell.angle_gamma   90.00
#
_symmetry.space_group_name_H-M   'P 1'
#
loop_
_entity.id
_entity.type
_entity.pdbx_description
1 polymer ?
#
loop_
_entity_poly.entity_id
_entity_poly.type
_entity_poly.pdbx_seq_one_letter_code
_entity_poly.pdbx_strand_id
1 'polypeptide(L)'
;MMKKFLIFIFAIFVLLIGMFAIMYNGYIKAYEEAHNHSSYSWTKETYPVEKYSNPIDEYNDNFELLFNLLVKKLFSPTLVEKEFKRAYETAKNLSADSPISMQAIKDKIKIYNYSEGANQYAVYKLNIDWREQAVLAAKSLQKYRYSKEKLAEQLINVELFTQEEADYAVEQVNFDWKENAVKEAESYVNSGKISKEKLLEILVENRKFTQEEAEYAIEHAKIDWSN
;
A
#
# COMPACT_ATOMS: atom_id res chain seq x y z
N MET A 1 57.47 -4.07 -3.86
CA MET A 1 56.30 -4.44 -3.05
C MET A 1 55.06 -3.62 -3.41
N MET A 2 55.12 -2.29 -3.48
CA MET A 2 54.01 -1.39 -3.73
C MET A 2 53.27 -1.60 -5.07
N LYS A 3 53.98 -1.86 -6.19
CA LYS A 3 53.36 -2.12 -7.50
C LYS A 3 52.52 -3.39 -7.52
N LYS A 4 52.93 -4.47 -6.84
CA LYS A 4 52.16 -5.71 -6.75
C LYS A 4 50.91 -5.51 -5.89
N PHE A 5 50.98 -4.70 -4.85
CA PHE A 5 49.86 -4.34 -3.99
C PHE A 5 48.81 -3.51 -4.70
N LEU A 6 49.24 -2.53 -5.51
CA LEU A 6 48.35 -1.74 -6.34
C LEU A 6 47.63 -2.58 -7.42
N ILE A 7 48.32 -3.51 -8.06
CA ILE A 7 47.74 -4.44 -9.04
C ILE A 7 46.71 -5.34 -8.35
N PHE A 8 46.99 -5.80 -7.14
CA PHE A 8 46.02 -6.61 -6.36
C PHE A 8 44.79 -5.84 -5.98
N ILE A 9 44.92 -4.59 -5.53
CA ILE A 9 43.75 -3.70 -5.25
C ILE A 9 42.97 -3.42 -6.52
N PHE A 10 43.64 -3.13 -7.66
CA PHE A 10 42.97 -2.93 -8.92
C PHE A 10 42.23 -4.17 -9.41
N ALA A 11 42.81 -5.36 -9.26
CA ALA A 11 42.14 -6.63 -9.59
C ALA A 11 40.88 -6.87 -8.73
N ILE A 12 40.94 -6.57 -7.43
CA ILE A 12 39.77 -6.63 -6.54
C ILE A 12 38.72 -5.62 -7.00
N PHE A 13 39.10 -4.40 -7.36
CA PHE A 13 38.16 -3.38 -7.81
C PHE A 13 37.48 -3.76 -9.12
N VAL A 14 38.19 -4.35 -10.08
CA VAL A 14 37.62 -4.85 -11.35
C VAL A 14 36.66 -6.04 -11.08
N LEU A 15 37.04 -6.95 -10.18
CA LEU A 15 36.15 -8.04 -9.77
C LEU A 15 34.88 -7.52 -9.09
N LEU A 16 34.97 -6.50 -8.26
CA LEU A 16 33.82 -5.86 -7.62
C LEU A 16 32.87 -5.21 -8.63
N ILE A 17 33.43 -4.51 -9.65
CA ILE A 17 32.63 -3.93 -10.74
C ILE A 17 31.94 -5.02 -11.57
N GLY A 18 32.65 -6.10 -11.91
CA GLY A 18 32.08 -7.22 -12.65
C GLY A 18 30.94 -7.93 -11.89
N MET A 19 31.12 -8.15 -10.61
CA MET A 19 30.07 -8.71 -9.75
C MET A 19 28.88 -7.77 -9.62
N PHE A 20 29.12 -6.47 -9.53
CA PHE A 20 28.07 -5.46 -9.51
C PHE A 20 27.23 -5.51 -10.81
N ALA A 21 27.87 -5.58 -11.97
CA ALA A 21 27.16 -5.68 -13.25
C ALA A 21 26.31 -6.95 -13.36
N ILE A 22 26.79 -8.09 -12.84
CA ILE A 22 26.04 -9.36 -12.82
C ILE A 22 24.82 -9.26 -11.89
N MET A 23 25.01 -8.65 -10.73
CA MET A 23 23.93 -8.45 -9.77
C MET A 23 22.85 -7.50 -10.31
N TYR A 24 23.29 -6.40 -10.92
CA TYR A 24 22.41 -5.42 -11.54
C TYR A 24 21.56 -6.06 -12.65
N ASN A 25 22.20 -6.82 -13.55
CA ASN A 25 21.48 -7.54 -14.61
C ASN A 25 20.53 -8.62 -14.05
N GLY A 26 20.92 -9.31 -12.98
CA GLY A 26 20.04 -10.28 -12.31
C GLY A 26 18.83 -9.63 -11.67
N TYR A 27 19.02 -8.45 -11.09
CA TYR A 27 17.94 -7.65 -10.51
C TYR A 27 16.99 -7.11 -11.60
N ILE A 28 17.54 -6.52 -12.68
CA ILE A 28 16.74 -6.05 -13.83
C ILE A 28 15.93 -7.21 -14.43
N LYS A 29 16.54 -8.37 -14.61
CA LYS A 29 15.84 -9.54 -15.13
C LYS A 29 14.71 -10.01 -14.21
N ALA A 30 14.93 -10.05 -12.91
CA ALA A 30 13.89 -10.38 -11.92
C ALA A 30 12.77 -9.33 -11.91
N TYR A 31 13.12 -8.04 -12.10
CA TYR A 31 12.18 -6.94 -12.23
C TYR A 31 11.33 -7.09 -13.51
N GLU A 32 11.95 -7.38 -14.66
CA GLU A 32 11.26 -7.59 -15.93
C GLU A 32 10.39 -8.84 -15.93
N GLU A 33 10.85 -9.95 -15.34
CA GLU A 33 10.08 -11.18 -15.20
C GLU A 33 8.83 -10.97 -14.35
N ALA A 34 8.93 -10.19 -13.28
CA ALA A 34 7.79 -9.86 -12.43
C ALA A 34 6.78 -8.93 -13.12
N HIS A 35 7.25 -8.00 -13.98
CA HIS A 35 6.37 -7.12 -14.78
C HIS A 35 5.72 -7.85 -15.97
N ASN A 36 6.41 -8.80 -16.58
CA ASN A 36 5.90 -9.54 -17.73
C ASN A 36 4.89 -10.65 -17.37
N HIS A 37 4.84 -11.08 -16.11
CA HIS A 37 3.84 -12.05 -15.63
C HIS A 37 2.53 -11.42 -15.16
N SER A 38 2.46 -10.11 -15.06
CA SER A 38 1.21 -9.39 -14.85
C SER A 38 0.42 -9.41 -16.17
N SER A 39 -0.59 -10.25 -16.26
CA SER A 39 -1.53 -10.33 -17.40
C SER A 39 -2.43 -9.09 -17.52
N TYR A 40 -2.18 -8.05 -16.76
CA TYR A 40 -2.78 -6.75 -16.88
C TYR A 40 -1.84 -5.84 -17.68
N SER A 41 -2.30 -5.48 -18.88
CA SER A 41 -1.67 -4.42 -19.66
C SER A 41 -1.88 -3.08 -18.93
N TRP A 42 -0.94 -2.75 -18.07
CA TRP A 42 -0.83 -1.42 -17.49
C TRP A 42 -0.49 -0.44 -18.62
N THR A 43 -1.49 0.24 -19.14
CA THR A 43 -1.20 1.34 -20.06
C THR A 43 -0.56 2.45 -19.23
N LYS A 44 0.48 3.10 -19.79
CA LYS A 44 1.18 4.26 -19.20
C LYS A 44 0.24 5.39 -18.72
N GLU A 45 -1.01 5.37 -19.12
CA GLU A 45 -2.04 6.35 -18.80
C GLU A 45 -2.74 6.07 -17.45
N THR A 46 -2.69 4.85 -16.94
CA THR A 46 -3.43 4.47 -15.71
C THR A 46 -2.60 4.58 -14.44
N TYR A 47 -1.28 4.52 -14.54
CA TYR A 47 -0.35 4.82 -13.44
C TYR A 47 0.76 5.71 -13.98
N PRO A 48 0.85 6.97 -13.54
CA PRO A 48 2.01 7.78 -13.84
C PRO A 48 3.22 7.14 -13.16
N VAL A 49 4.00 6.42 -13.96
CA VAL A 49 5.28 5.79 -13.57
C VAL A 49 6.25 6.80 -12.94
N GLU A 50 5.99 8.10 -13.14
CA GLU A 50 6.78 9.20 -12.58
C GLU A 50 6.60 9.42 -11.07
N LYS A 51 5.59 8.84 -10.44
CA LYS A 51 5.36 9.03 -8.99
C LYS A 51 5.91 7.89 -8.13
N TYR A 52 6.13 6.73 -8.70
CA TYR A 52 6.98 5.72 -8.11
C TYR A 52 8.36 5.97 -8.70
N SER A 53 9.20 6.71 -7.98
CA SER A 53 10.62 6.73 -8.26
C SER A 53 11.02 5.30 -8.55
N ASN A 54 11.51 5.07 -9.77
CA ASN A 54 11.98 3.76 -10.19
C ASN A 54 12.81 3.23 -9.00
N PRO A 55 12.53 2.04 -8.44
CA PRO A 55 13.36 1.50 -7.35
C PRO A 55 14.85 1.55 -7.67
N ILE A 56 15.20 1.62 -8.97
CA ILE A 56 16.55 1.80 -9.47
C ILE A 56 17.07 3.23 -9.21
N ASP A 57 16.23 4.26 -9.28
CA ASP A 57 16.68 5.66 -9.07
C ASP A 57 16.87 5.92 -7.57
N GLU A 58 15.99 5.39 -6.71
CA GLU A 58 16.16 5.40 -5.25
C GLU A 58 17.35 4.52 -4.81
N TYR A 59 17.67 3.50 -5.60
CA TYR A 59 18.82 2.61 -5.40
C TYR A 59 20.14 3.25 -5.83
N ASN A 60 20.14 4.11 -6.86
CA ASN A 60 21.32 4.82 -7.33
C ASN A 60 21.77 5.93 -6.37
N ASP A 61 20.86 6.52 -5.62
CA ASP A 61 21.17 7.55 -4.62
C ASP A 61 21.70 6.97 -3.31
N ASN A 62 21.64 5.65 -3.13
CA ASN A 62 22.02 4.99 -1.86
C ASN A 62 23.23 4.05 -2.03
N PHE A 63 24.37 4.64 -2.37
CA PHE A 63 25.66 3.93 -2.51
C PHE A 63 26.01 3.08 -1.26
N GLU A 64 25.62 3.53 -0.09
CA GLU A 64 25.88 2.82 1.17
C GLU A 64 25.06 1.51 1.27
N LEU A 65 23.81 1.52 0.79
CA LEU A 65 22.96 0.33 0.72
C LEU A 65 23.54 -0.70 -0.26
N LEU A 66 23.96 -0.23 -1.43
CA LEU A 66 24.59 -1.07 -2.45
C LEU A 66 25.91 -1.67 -1.97
N PHE A 67 26.72 -0.87 -1.29
CA PHE A 67 27.98 -1.32 -0.71
C PHE A 67 27.76 -2.37 0.37
N ASN A 68 26.81 -2.16 1.27
CA ASN A 68 26.46 -3.13 2.31
C ASN A 68 25.90 -4.44 1.74
N LEU A 69 25.07 -4.38 0.69
CA LEU A 69 24.58 -5.56 -0.03
C LEU A 69 25.72 -6.30 -0.72
N LEU A 70 26.64 -5.57 -1.33
CA LEU A 70 27.81 -6.14 -2.04
C LEU A 70 28.75 -6.82 -1.06
N VAL A 71 29.02 -6.20 0.08
CA VAL A 71 29.86 -6.75 1.15
C VAL A 71 29.20 -7.99 1.77
N LYS A 72 27.91 -7.93 2.11
CA LYS A 72 27.16 -9.09 2.59
C LYS A 72 27.17 -10.24 1.59
N LYS A 73 26.98 -9.96 0.31
CA LYS A 73 26.97 -10.98 -0.75
C LYS A 73 28.35 -11.59 -1.02
N LEU A 74 29.41 -10.81 -0.93
CA LEU A 74 30.80 -11.28 -1.08
C LEU A 74 31.20 -12.22 0.06
N PHE A 75 30.79 -11.89 1.29
CA PHE A 75 31.20 -12.64 2.47
C PHE A 75 30.21 -13.72 2.88
N SER A 76 28.96 -13.67 2.39
CA SER A 76 27.95 -14.67 2.74
C SER A 76 26.76 -14.69 1.75
N PRO A 77 26.94 -15.17 0.50
CA PRO A 77 25.87 -15.20 -0.52
C PRO A 77 24.57 -15.86 -0.03
N THR A 78 24.73 -16.93 0.75
CA THR A 78 23.60 -17.69 1.33
C THR A 78 22.83 -16.91 2.40
N LEU A 79 23.43 -15.93 3.08
CA LEU A 79 22.75 -15.12 4.09
C LEU A 79 21.84 -14.08 3.44
N VAL A 80 22.30 -13.43 2.36
CA VAL A 80 21.50 -12.45 1.62
C VAL A 80 20.27 -13.13 1.01
N GLU A 81 20.46 -14.28 0.36
CA GLU A 81 19.38 -15.04 -0.24
C GLU A 81 18.33 -15.49 0.79
N LYS A 82 18.79 -15.95 1.96
CA LYS A 82 17.92 -16.31 3.08
C LYS A 82 17.15 -15.11 3.64
N GLU A 83 17.78 -13.94 3.73
CA GLU A 83 17.15 -12.71 4.19
C GLU A 83 16.01 -12.31 3.25
N PHE A 84 16.25 -12.25 1.94
CA PHE A 84 15.25 -11.93 0.92
C PHE A 84 14.06 -12.91 0.95
N LYS A 85 14.36 -14.21 1.06
CA LYS A 85 13.31 -15.22 1.21
C LYS A 85 12.48 -15.01 2.47
N ARG A 86 13.12 -14.75 3.61
CA ARG A 86 12.39 -14.49 4.87
C ARG A 86 11.54 -13.24 4.78
N ALA A 87 12.05 -12.15 4.22
CA ALA A 87 11.31 -10.92 4.01
C ALA A 87 10.06 -11.17 3.16
N TYR A 88 10.22 -11.92 2.06
CA TYR A 88 9.09 -12.29 1.20
C TYR A 88 8.03 -13.15 1.94
N GLU A 89 8.45 -14.19 2.66
CA GLU A 89 7.51 -15.02 3.45
C GLU A 89 6.80 -14.19 4.53
N THR A 90 7.50 -13.24 5.15
CA THR A 90 6.90 -12.31 6.12
C THR A 90 5.85 -11.43 5.44
N ALA A 91 6.17 -10.79 4.32
CA ALA A 91 5.24 -9.96 3.57
C ALA A 91 4.01 -10.75 3.10
N LYS A 92 4.24 -11.98 2.61
CA LYS A 92 3.18 -12.90 2.19
C LYS A 92 2.23 -13.25 3.33
N ASN A 93 2.76 -13.55 4.51
CA ASN A 93 1.94 -13.84 5.67
C ASN A 93 1.13 -12.61 6.11
N LEU A 94 1.73 -11.41 6.10
CA LEU A 94 1.05 -10.16 6.44
C LEU A 94 -0.11 -9.84 5.48
N SER A 95 -0.01 -10.28 4.22
CA SER A 95 -1.03 -10.04 3.19
C SER A 95 -2.10 -11.14 3.11
N ALA A 96 -1.94 -12.25 3.85
CA ALA A 96 -2.83 -13.41 3.74
C ALA A 96 -4.12 -13.29 4.56
N ASP A 97 -4.05 -12.62 5.71
CA ASP A 97 -5.12 -12.68 6.72
C ASP A 97 -6.21 -11.62 6.50
N SER A 98 -5.88 -10.49 5.90
CA SER A 98 -6.82 -9.39 5.67
C SER A 98 -6.36 -8.49 4.52
N PRO A 99 -7.28 -7.76 3.88
CA PRO A 99 -6.92 -6.74 2.90
C PRO A 99 -5.94 -5.74 3.51
N ILE A 100 -4.88 -5.43 2.79
CA ILE A 100 -3.81 -4.57 3.28
C ILE A 100 -3.22 -3.76 2.13
N SER A 101 -2.84 -2.49 2.37
CA SER A 101 -2.18 -1.66 1.38
C SER A 101 -0.68 -1.99 1.26
N MET A 102 -0.08 -1.60 0.14
CA MET A 102 1.35 -1.71 -0.06
C MET A 102 2.12 -0.97 1.04
N GLN A 103 1.68 0.25 1.39
CA GLN A 103 2.33 1.06 2.42
C GLN A 103 2.26 0.40 3.80
N ALA A 104 1.10 -0.16 4.16
CA ALA A 104 0.95 -0.85 5.43
C ALA A 104 1.85 -2.10 5.54
N ILE A 105 2.04 -2.85 4.44
CA ILE A 105 3.02 -3.95 4.42
C ILE A 105 4.44 -3.41 4.62
N LYS A 106 4.82 -2.36 3.88
CA LYS A 106 6.14 -1.73 4.02
C LYS A 106 6.41 -1.31 5.46
N ASP A 107 5.43 -0.72 6.13
CA ASP A 107 5.58 -0.26 7.51
C ASP A 107 5.64 -1.43 8.50
N LYS A 108 4.81 -2.43 8.31
CA LYS A 108 4.83 -3.63 9.17
C LYS A 108 6.10 -4.45 9.03
N ILE A 109 6.66 -4.58 7.82
CA ILE A 109 7.85 -5.40 7.59
C ILE A 109 9.12 -4.78 8.17
N LYS A 110 9.16 -3.45 8.35
CA LYS A 110 10.30 -2.73 8.96
C LYS A 110 10.66 -3.23 10.36
N ILE A 111 9.67 -3.68 11.13
CA ILE A 111 9.91 -4.18 12.49
C ILE A 111 10.78 -5.45 12.55
N TYR A 112 10.88 -6.19 11.44
CA TYR A 112 11.67 -7.42 11.35
C TYR A 112 13.15 -7.18 11.05
N ASN A 113 13.56 -5.93 10.89
CA ASN A 113 14.95 -5.52 10.74
C ASN A 113 15.66 -6.11 9.51
N TYR A 114 14.90 -6.40 8.44
CA TYR A 114 15.48 -6.77 7.15
C TYR A 114 16.12 -5.55 6.48
N SER A 115 17.08 -5.79 5.59
CA SER A 115 17.65 -4.73 4.77
C SER A 115 16.57 -4.09 3.89
N GLU A 116 16.75 -2.81 3.55
CA GLU A 116 15.81 -2.09 2.69
C GLU A 116 15.58 -2.82 1.35
N GLY A 117 16.65 -3.33 0.73
CA GLY A 117 16.53 -4.11 -0.50
C GLY A 117 15.72 -5.40 -0.33
N ALA A 118 15.79 -6.07 0.82
CA ALA A 118 14.98 -7.25 1.09
C ALA A 118 13.51 -6.87 1.31
N ASN A 119 13.23 -5.73 1.96
CA ASN A 119 11.87 -5.23 2.17
C ASN A 119 11.22 -4.84 0.84
N GLN A 120 11.91 -4.10 -0.01
CA GLN A 120 11.42 -3.70 -1.33
C GLN A 120 11.16 -4.93 -2.21
N TYR A 121 12.11 -5.85 -2.27
CA TYR A 121 11.95 -7.12 -3.00
C TYR A 121 10.74 -7.92 -2.51
N ALA A 122 10.56 -8.02 -1.19
CA ALA A 122 9.47 -8.78 -0.60
C ALA A 122 8.10 -8.25 -1.03
N VAL A 123 7.88 -6.95 -0.89
CA VAL A 123 6.63 -6.28 -1.27
C VAL A 123 6.38 -6.41 -2.77
N TYR A 124 7.42 -6.18 -3.57
CA TYR A 124 7.33 -6.28 -5.01
C TYR A 124 6.97 -7.70 -5.48
N LYS A 125 7.61 -8.71 -4.90
CA LYS A 125 7.41 -10.12 -5.27
C LYS A 125 6.03 -10.67 -4.89
N LEU A 126 5.26 -9.98 -4.04
CA LEU A 126 3.90 -10.39 -3.71
C LEU A 126 2.99 -10.43 -4.94
N ASN A 127 3.27 -9.61 -5.95
CA ASN A 127 2.47 -9.50 -7.17
C ASN A 127 0.96 -9.35 -6.89
N ILE A 128 0.64 -8.46 -5.94
CA ILE A 128 -0.72 -8.18 -5.48
C ILE A 128 -1.31 -7.06 -6.33
N ASP A 129 -2.55 -7.21 -6.74
CA ASP A 129 -3.35 -6.10 -7.25
C ASP A 129 -3.82 -5.23 -6.08
N TRP A 130 -3.16 -4.09 -5.89
CA TRP A 130 -3.44 -3.18 -4.76
C TRP A 130 -4.79 -2.50 -4.87
N ARG A 131 -5.33 -2.32 -6.07
CA ARG A 131 -6.70 -1.80 -6.28
C ARG A 131 -7.73 -2.80 -5.79
N GLU A 132 -7.56 -4.08 -6.12
CA GLU A 132 -8.43 -5.12 -5.61
C GLU A 132 -8.32 -5.26 -4.08
N GLN A 133 -7.14 -5.07 -3.50
CA GLN A 133 -6.97 -5.01 -2.05
C GLN A 133 -7.75 -3.85 -1.44
N ALA A 134 -7.74 -2.68 -2.07
CA ALA A 134 -8.51 -1.53 -1.61
C ALA A 134 -10.03 -1.80 -1.69
N VAL A 135 -10.50 -2.48 -2.75
CA VAL A 135 -11.92 -2.90 -2.87
C VAL A 135 -12.30 -3.86 -1.75
N LEU A 136 -11.45 -4.84 -1.46
CA LEU A 136 -11.69 -5.79 -0.37
C LEU A 136 -11.69 -5.10 1.00
N ALA A 137 -10.77 -4.15 1.21
CA ALA A 137 -10.75 -3.32 2.42
C ALA A 137 -12.03 -2.50 2.55
N ALA A 138 -12.44 -1.80 1.48
CA ALA A 138 -13.69 -1.04 1.46
C ALA A 138 -14.91 -1.90 1.80
N LYS A 139 -15.02 -3.10 1.21
CA LYS A 139 -16.10 -4.06 1.53
C LYS A 139 -16.10 -4.46 3.00
N SER A 140 -14.94 -4.66 3.61
CA SER A 140 -14.83 -5.00 5.04
C SER A 140 -15.30 -3.88 5.96
N LEU A 141 -15.26 -2.63 5.48
CA LEU A 141 -15.65 -1.41 6.18
C LEU A 141 -17.17 -1.10 6.07
N GLN A 142 -17.94 -1.85 5.27
CA GLN A 142 -19.39 -1.61 5.09
C GLN A 142 -20.15 -1.53 6.40
N LYS A 143 -19.77 -2.32 7.40
CA LYS A 143 -20.39 -2.32 8.73
C LYS A 143 -20.38 -0.99 9.46
N TYR A 144 -19.46 -0.09 9.07
CA TYR A 144 -19.31 1.24 9.69
C TYR A 144 -20.21 2.30 9.03
N ARG A 145 -20.92 1.97 7.95
CA ARG A 145 -21.92 2.84 7.31
C ARG A 145 -21.37 4.21 6.91
N TYR A 146 -20.10 4.25 6.50
CA TYR A 146 -19.46 5.49 6.04
C TYR A 146 -20.22 6.09 4.84
N SER A 147 -20.16 7.41 4.70
CA SER A 147 -20.43 8.08 3.44
C SER A 147 -19.36 7.76 2.41
N LYS A 148 -19.60 8.11 1.16
CA LYS A 148 -18.64 7.92 0.06
C LYS A 148 -17.31 8.60 0.37
N GLU A 149 -17.35 9.87 0.79
CA GLU A 149 -16.18 10.66 1.14
C GLU A 149 -15.45 10.08 2.35
N LYS A 150 -16.20 9.71 3.40
CA LYS A 150 -15.62 9.17 4.64
C LYS A 150 -14.96 7.81 4.43
N LEU A 151 -15.50 6.99 3.54
CA LEU A 151 -14.87 5.72 3.16
C LEU A 151 -13.54 5.95 2.45
N ALA A 152 -13.47 6.92 1.52
CA ALA A 152 -12.21 7.27 0.86
C ALA A 152 -11.18 7.79 1.88
N GLU A 153 -11.57 8.71 2.77
CA GLU A 153 -10.69 9.18 3.85
C GLU A 153 -10.17 8.04 4.73
N GLN A 154 -11.03 7.08 5.08
CA GLN A 154 -10.65 5.92 5.90
C GLN A 154 -9.61 5.06 5.17
N LEU A 155 -9.84 4.76 3.89
CA LEU A 155 -8.90 3.98 3.08
C LEU A 155 -7.54 4.66 2.95
N ILE A 156 -7.50 5.99 2.81
CA ILE A 156 -6.26 6.75 2.66
C ILE A 156 -5.54 6.91 3.99
N ASN A 157 -6.22 7.44 5.00
CA ASN A 157 -5.57 7.92 6.21
C ASN A 157 -5.31 6.81 7.24
N VAL A 158 -6.12 5.73 7.22
CA VAL A 158 -6.02 4.64 8.20
C VAL A 158 -5.49 3.36 7.56
N GLU A 159 -6.06 2.98 6.41
CA GLU A 159 -5.63 1.76 5.71
C GLU A 159 -4.40 1.99 4.82
N LEU A 160 -3.97 3.25 4.65
CA LEU A 160 -2.77 3.67 3.93
C LEU A 160 -2.77 3.28 2.44
N PHE A 161 -3.94 3.23 1.81
CA PHE A 161 -4.04 3.13 0.36
C PHE A 161 -3.74 4.47 -0.29
N THR A 162 -3.29 4.46 -1.53
CA THR A 162 -3.14 5.69 -2.32
C THR A 162 -4.51 6.29 -2.64
N GLN A 163 -4.54 7.59 -2.99
CA GLN A 163 -5.77 8.25 -3.44
C GLN A 163 -6.43 7.49 -4.60
N GLU A 164 -5.64 7.05 -5.59
CA GLU A 164 -6.15 6.34 -6.76
C GLU A 164 -6.75 4.98 -6.42
N GLU A 165 -6.12 4.23 -5.50
CA GLU A 165 -6.63 2.94 -5.03
C GLU A 165 -7.93 3.11 -4.24
N ALA A 166 -7.99 4.15 -3.39
CA ALA A 166 -9.17 4.47 -2.62
C ALA A 166 -10.34 4.92 -3.51
N ASP A 167 -10.09 5.81 -4.47
CA ASP A 167 -11.11 6.28 -5.42
C ASP A 167 -11.66 5.11 -6.25
N TYR A 168 -10.76 4.27 -6.76
CA TYR A 168 -11.16 3.05 -7.46
C TYR A 168 -12.03 2.15 -6.58
N ALA A 169 -11.61 1.90 -5.33
CA ALA A 169 -12.35 1.04 -4.41
C ALA A 169 -13.75 1.57 -4.12
N VAL A 170 -13.86 2.88 -3.86
CA VAL A 170 -15.14 3.55 -3.58
C VAL A 170 -16.11 3.49 -4.78
N GLU A 171 -15.58 3.49 -6.01
CA GLU A 171 -16.40 3.32 -7.21
C GLU A 171 -16.82 1.87 -7.45
N GLN A 172 -15.99 0.90 -7.04
CA GLN A 172 -16.26 -0.53 -7.24
C GLN A 172 -17.16 -1.14 -6.15
N VAL A 173 -17.22 -0.56 -4.95
CA VAL A 173 -18.14 -1.03 -3.92
C VAL A 173 -19.56 -0.53 -4.23
N ASN A 174 -20.42 -1.37 -4.62
CA ASN A 174 -21.79 -0.99 -4.94
C ASN A 174 -22.62 -0.79 -3.65
N PHE A 175 -22.23 0.19 -2.80
CA PHE A 175 -22.92 0.51 -1.55
C PHE A 175 -24.11 1.43 -1.83
N ASP A 176 -25.19 1.19 -1.10
CA ASP A 176 -26.31 2.13 -1.03
C ASP A 176 -25.97 3.24 -0.01
N TRP A 177 -25.49 4.38 -0.51
CA TRP A 177 -25.08 5.50 0.32
C TRP A 177 -26.24 6.15 1.06
N LYS A 178 -27.42 6.18 0.46
CA LYS A 178 -28.67 6.67 1.10
C LYS A 178 -29.05 5.76 2.28
N GLU A 179 -29.02 4.44 2.07
CA GLU A 179 -29.28 3.49 3.13
C GLU A 179 -28.23 3.54 4.26
N ASN A 180 -26.95 3.79 3.92
CA ASN A 180 -25.91 4.04 4.92
C ASN A 180 -26.22 5.28 5.76
N ALA A 181 -26.67 6.37 5.12
CA ALA A 181 -27.08 7.60 5.81
C ALA A 181 -28.27 7.35 6.75
N VAL A 182 -29.28 6.59 6.31
CA VAL A 182 -30.43 6.20 7.13
C VAL A 182 -30.00 5.46 8.38
N LYS A 183 -29.18 4.41 8.21
CA LYS A 183 -28.70 3.60 9.35
C LYS A 183 -27.82 4.40 10.30
N GLU A 184 -27.06 5.35 9.76
CA GLU A 184 -26.24 6.25 10.57
C GLU A 184 -27.11 7.23 11.38
N ALA A 185 -28.15 7.80 10.77
CA ALA A 185 -29.14 8.66 11.43
C ALA A 185 -29.83 7.92 12.59
N GLU A 186 -30.32 6.71 12.35
CA GLU A 186 -30.94 5.85 13.38
C GLU A 186 -29.99 5.56 14.56
N SER A 187 -28.68 5.38 14.26
CA SER A 187 -27.66 5.14 15.28
C SER A 187 -27.47 6.34 16.23
N TYR A 188 -27.54 7.57 15.68
CA TYR A 188 -27.42 8.80 16.49
C TYR A 188 -28.59 8.97 17.42
N VAL A 189 -29.80 8.73 16.96
CA VAL A 189 -31.01 8.89 17.79
C VAL A 189 -31.07 7.86 18.92
N ASN A 190 -30.63 6.63 18.64
CA ASN A 190 -30.55 5.60 19.68
C ASN A 190 -29.55 5.95 20.79
N SER A 191 -28.63 6.88 20.57
CA SER A 191 -27.64 7.33 21.55
C SER A 191 -28.09 8.54 22.39
N GLY A 192 -29.20 9.19 22.05
CA GLY A 192 -29.72 10.36 22.79
C GLY A 192 -30.68 11.23 21.98
N LYS A 193 -31.30 12.22 22.66
CA LYS A 193 -32.20 13.17 22.02
C LYS A 193 -31.43 14.14 21.11
N ILE A 194 -31.86 14.26 19.85
CA ILE A 194 -31.28 15.17 18.87
C ILE A 194 -32.38 15.77 18.01
N SER A 195 -32.28 17.05 17.64
CA SER A 195 -33.22 17.66 16.68
C SER A 195 -32.89 17.27 15.25
N LYS A 196 -33.88 17.38 14.35
CA LYS A 196 -33.69 17.12 12.91
C LYS A 196 -32.56 17.98 12.32
N GLU A 197 -32.55 19.27 12.65
CA GLU A 197 -31.59 20.23 12.15
C GLU A 197 -30.17 19.86 12.60
N LYS A 198 -30.02 19.46 13.88
CA LYS A 198 -28.72 19.08 14.42
C LYS A 198 -28.24 17.75 13.84
N LEU A 199 -29.14 16.80 13.63
CA LEU A 199 -28.78 15.54 12.99
C LEU A 199 -28.37 15.75 11.52
N LEU A 200 -29.08 16.61 10.79
CA LEU A 200 -28.74 16.98 9.43
C LEU A 200 -27.33 17.58 9.37
N GLU A 201 -27.03 18.55 10.24
CA GLU A 201 -25.70 19.16 10.37
C GLU A 201 -24.61 18.08 10.61
N ILE A 202 -24.85 17.16 11.54
CA ILE A 202 -23.90 16.10 11.85
C ILE A 202 -23.66 15.19 10.63
N LEU A 203 -24.71 14.77 9.95
CA LEU A 203 -24.60 13.89 8.79
C LEU A 203 -23.79 14.57 7.68
N VAL A 204 -24.01 15.84 7.42
CA VAL A 204 -23.29 16.58 6.37
C VAL A 204 -21.88 16.95 6.80
N GLU A 205 -21.73 17.65 7.94
CA GLU A 205 -20.45 18.25 8.32
C GLU A 205 -19.47 17.21 8.90
N ASN A 206 -19.97 16.29 9.75
CA ASN A 206 -19.09 15.38 10.47
C ASN A 206 -18.98 14.02 9.79
N ARG A 207 -20.11 13.53 9.21
CA ARG A 207 -20.17 12.20 8.57
C ARG A 207 -19.95 12.26 7.06
N LYS A 208 -19.91 13.48 6.51
CA LYS A 208 -19.60 13.74 5.10
C LYS A 208 -20.56 13.09 4.11
N PHE A 209 -21.83 12.89 4.51
CA PHE A 209 -22.88 12.56 3.56
C PHE A 209 -23.20 13.81 2.73
N THR A 210 -23.62 13.60 1.49
CA THR A 210 -24.15 14.71 0.69
C THR A 210 -25.43 15.24 1.34
N GLN A 211 -25.78 16.50 1.01
CA GLN A 211 -27.02 17.11 1.49
C GLN A 211 -28.23 16.23 1.15
N GLU A 212 -28.29 15.70 -0.09
CA GLU A 212 -29.37 14.82 -0.56
C GLU A 212 -29.46 13.53 0.25
N GLU A 213 -28.32 12.87 0.53
CA GLU A 213 -28.27 11.64 1.33
C GLU A 213 -28.70 11.88 2.77
N ALA A 214 -28.29 13.01 3.36
CA ALA A 214 -28.62 13.38 4.72
C ALA A 214 -30.13 13.75 4.85
N GLU A 215 -30.68 14.51 3.92
CA GLU A 215 -32.12 14.81 3.87
C GLU A 215 -32.95 13.54 3.71
N TYR A 216 -32.55 12.66 2.78
CA TYR A 216 -33.16 11.35 2.60
C TYR A 216 -33.15 10.54 3.91
N ALA A 217 -32.03 10.55 4.64
CA ALA A 217 -31.93 9.86 5.92
C ALA A 217 -32.89 10.40 6.99
N ILE A 218 -33.03 11.74 7.07
CA ILE A 218 -33.97 12.38 8.00
C ILE A 218 -35.44 11.99 7.71
N GLU A 219 -35.79 11.82 6.45
CA GLU A 219 -37.15 11.47 6.02
C GLU A 219 -37.47 9.98 6.19
N HIS A 220 -36.48 9.10 6.00
CA HIS A 220 -36.69 7.65 5.94
C HIS A 220 -36.22 6.88 7.19
N ALA A 221 -35.43 7.48 8.05
CA ALA A 221 -35.03 6.85 9.29
C ALA A 221 -36.22 6.68 10.24
N LYS A 222 -36.28 5.54 10.91
CA LYS A 222 -37.32 5.22 11.89
C LYS A 222 -37.07 5.94 13.22
N ILE A 223 -37.29 7.25 13.21
CA ILE A 223 -36.99 8.13 14.34
C ILE A 223 -38.30 8.74 14.85
N ASP A 224 -38.53 8.61 16.15
CA ASP A 224 -39.60 9.33 16.82
C ASP A 224 -39.11 10.74 17.18
N TRP A 225 -39.57 11.75 16.44
CA TRP A 225 -39.23 13.15 16.62
C TRP A 225 -40.10 13.88 17.67
N SER A 226 -41.04 13.18 18.28
CA SER A 226 -41.99 13.78 19.22
C SER A 226 -41.47 13.88 20.66
N ASN A 227 -40.28 13.40 20.93
CA ASN A 227 -39.67 13.38 22.27
C ASN A 227 -38.60 14.44 22.48
#